data_1f30679f57e543e2fb142e3c018f7ab8
#
_entry.id   1f30679f57e543e2fb142e3c018f7ab8
#
_cell.length_a   1.000
_cell.length_b   1.000
_cell.length_c   1.000
_cell.angle_alpha   90.00
_cell.angle_beta   90.00
_cell.angle_gamma   90.00
#
_symmetry.space_group_name_H-M   'P 1'
#
loop_
_entity.id
_entity.type
_entity.pdbx_description
1 polymer ?
#
loop_
_entity_poly.entity_id
_entity_poly.type
_entity_poly.pdbx_seq_one_letter_code
_entity_poly.pdbx_strand_id
1 'polypeptide(L)'
;MNTGIKQESQLESATLWREREVDVRPDLSQVECELLSPPSRSLNYGGIGAIIGHELTHGYDDWGGQYDRHGNLKQWWTQDSYRKFQKKAECIVNGRLTLGENIADMGGLKLSYYAYQKWVREHGPERPLPGLKYTHEQLLFIAFAQNWCMKRRSQSIYLQLLTDKHAPEHYRVIGSVSQFDEFARVFNCPKGSPMHPAEKCS
;
A
#
# COMPACT_ATOMS: atom_id res chain seq x y z
N MET A 1 30.22 9.69 1.54
CA MET A 1 29.80 10.36 0.29
C MET A 1 28.83 9.43 -0.43
N ASN A 2 27.56 9.41 -0.04
CA ASN A 2 26.54 8.58 -0.72
C ASN A 2 25.11 9.07 -0.42
N THR A 3 24.95 10.39 -0.30
CA THR A 3 23.68 11.05 -0.01
C THR A 3 22.95 11.53 -1.28
N GLY A 4 23.63 11.60 -2.42
CA GLY A 4 23.09 12.14 -3.66
C GLY A 4 22.08 11.21 -4.36
N ILE A 5 22.36 9.91 -4.42
CA ILE A 5 21.57 8.96 -5.23
C ILE A 5 20.17 8.68 -4.61
N LYS A 6 20.05 8.73 -3.28
CA LYS A 6 18.75 8.58 -2.60
C LYS A 6 17.84 9.78 -2.78
N GLN A 7 18.42 10.95 -2.96
CA GLN A 7 17.69 12.20 -3.13
C GLN A 7 17.08 12.32 -4.53
N GLU A 8 17.76 11.79 -5.55
CA GLU A 8 17.28 11.82 -6.93
C GLU A 8 16.06 10.93 -7.16
N SER A 9 16.05 9.68 -6.69
CA SER A 9 14.93 8.77 -6.91
C SER A 9 13.64 9.19 -6.19
N GLN A 10 13.75 9.89 -5.08
CA GLN A 10 12.59 10.40 -4.33
C GLN A 10 12.19 11.82 -4.77
N LEU A 11 13.14 12.61 -5.28
CA LEU A 11 12.80 13.81 -6.03
C LEU A 11 12.09 13.47 -7.35
N GLU A 12 12.43 12.39 -8.02
CA GLU A 12 11.73 11.92 -9.21
C GLU A 12 10.28 11.53 -8.89
N SER A 13 10.02 10.85 -7.77
CA SER A 13 8.66 10.61 -7.31
C SER A 13 7.92 11.93 -7.01
N ALA A 14 8.55 12.84 -6.25
CA ALA A 14 7.98 14.16 -5.94
C ALA A 14 7.86 15.07 -7.17
N THR A 15 8.76 14.94 -8.17
CA THR A 15 8.75 15.74 -9.41
C THR A 15 7.71 15.22 -10.40
N LEU A 16 7.46 13.92 -10.46
CA LEU A 16 6.36 13.32 -11.20
C LEU A 16 4.99 13.84 -10.72
N TRP A 17 4.89 14.23 -9.45
CA TRP A 17 3.68 14.90 -8.90
C TRP A 17 3.58 16.37 -9.32
N ARG A 18 4.67 17.02 -9.66
CA ARG A 18 4.73 18.45 -9.95
C ARG A 18 4.34 18.79 -11.40
N GLU A 19 4.59 17.90 -12.34
CA GLU A 19 4.36 18.16 -13.77
C GLU A 19 3.05 17.60 -14.30
N ARG A 20 2.36 16.86 -13.47
CA ARG A 20 1.03 16.39 -13.78
C ARG A 20 0.09 16.98 -12.73
N GLU A 21 -0.67 18.01 -13.09
CA GLU A 21 -2.10 17.89 -12.89
C GLU A 21 -2.44 16.54 -13.53
N VAL A 22 -2.13 15.49 -12.80
CA VAL A 22 -2.62 14.18 -13.16
C VAL A 22 -4.10 14.33 -12.94
N ASP A 23 -4.79 14.71 -14.01
CA ASP A 23 -6.12 14.19 -14.19
C ASP A 23 -5.94 12.69 -14.01
N VAL A 24 -6.02 12.25 -12.75
CA VAL A 24 -6.08 10.84 -12.36
C VAL A 24 -7.48 10.38 -12.72
N ARG A 25 -7.80 10.55 -13.95
CA ARG A 25 -8.48 9.59 -14.77
C ARG A 25 -7.36 8.85 -15.50
N PRO A 26 -6.73 7.84 -14.92
CA PRO A 26 -6.13 6.87 -15.79
C PRO A 26 -7.28 6.53 -16.70
N ASP A 27 -7.10 6.66 -17.98
CA ASP A 27 -7.95 5.96 -18.92
C ASP A 27 -7.73 4.48 -18.63
N LEU A 28 -8.34 4.03 -17.52
CA LEU A 28 -8.32 2.64 -17.09
C LEU A 28 -8.92 1.75 -18.16
N SER A 29 -9.60 2.35 -19.18
CA SER A 29 -10.11 1.64 -20.33
C SER A 29 -8.99 1.04 -21.19
N GLN A 30 -7.81 1.64 -21.24
CA GLN A 30 -6.67 1.06 -21.98
C GLN A 30 -5.91 0.01 -21.14
N VAL A 31 -5.79 0.19 -19.83
CA VAL A 31 -5.25 -0.85 -18.94
C VAL A 31 -6.24 -2.02 -18.82
N GLU A 32 -7.53 -1.78 -18.94
CA GLU A 32 -8.58 -2.79 -18.97
C GLU A 32 -8.48 -3.73 -20.19
N CYS A 33 -7.92 -3.28 -21.31
CA CYS A 33 -7.93 -4.04 -22.57
C CYS A 33 -6.86 -5.12 -22.68
N GLU A 34 -5.76 -5.03 -21.93
CA GLU A 34 -4.61 -5.92 -22.13
C GLU A 34 -4.44 -7.03 -21.11
N LEU A 35 -5.05 -6.97 -19.93
CA LEU A 35 -4.70 -7.89 -18.85
C LEU A 35 -5.66 -9.04 -18.58
N LEU A 36 -6.95 -8.93 -18.80
CA LEU A 36 -7.91 -10.07 -18.64
C LEU A 36 -9.30 -9.71 -19.20
N SER A 37 -9.93 -10.58 -19.94
CA SER A 37 -11.31 -10.43 -20.40
C SER A 37 -12.27 -11.27 -19.55
N PRO A 38 -13.33 -10.72 -18.97
CA PRO A 38 -13.44 -9.42 -18.29
C PRO A 38 -12.79 -9.46 -16.90
N PRO A 39 -11.94 -8.48 -16.57
CA PRO A 39 -11.22 -8.50 -15.31
C PRO A 39 -12.19 -8.32 -14.14
N SER A 40 -12.04 -9.17 -13.10
CA SER A 40 -12.70 -8.93 -11.84
C SER A 40 -12.14 -7.62 -11.24
N ARG A 41 -13.03 -6.69 -10.93
CA ARG A 41 -12.63 -5.40 -10.33
C ARG A 41 -11.89 -5.60 -9.02
N SER A 42 -12.35 -6.55 -8.21
CA SER A 42 -11.69 -6.89 -6.95
C SER A 42 -10.22 -7.28 -7.13
N LEU A 43 -9.88 -8.05 -8.17
CA LEU A 43 -8.49 -8.43 -8.48
C LEU A 43 -7.66 -7.21 -8.93
N ASN A 44 -8.22 -6.33 -9.77
CA ASN A 44 -7.54 -5.12 -10.21
C ASN A 44 -7.29 -4.15 -9.06
N TYR A 45 -8.29 -3.94 -8.20
CA TYR A 45 -8.12 -3.11 -7.01
C TYR A 45 -7.07 -3.70 -6.07
N GLY A 46 -7.08 -5.01 -5.80
CA GLY A 46 -6.09 -5.67 -4.95
C GLY A 46 -4.68 -5.71 -5.56
N GLY A 47 -4.58 -5.85 -6.88
CA GLY A 47 -3.31 -5.83 -7.62
C GLY A 47 -2.80 -4.41 -7.84
N ILE A 48 -2.99 -3.89 -9.05
CA ILE A 48 -2.47 -2.59 -9.46
C ILE A 48 -3.05 -1.43 -8.63
N GLY A 49 -4.31 -1.52 -8.18
CA GLY A 49 -4.94 -0.49 -7.36
C GLY A 49 -4.20 -0.28 -6.03
N ALA A 50 -3.75 -1.36 -5.39
CA ALA A 50 -2.96 -1.27 -4.17
C ALA A 50 -1.57 -0.64 -4.42
N ILE A 51 -0.94 -0.91 -5.56
CA ILE A 51 0.33 -0.30 -5.94
C ILE A 51 0.15 1.21 -6.21
N ILE A 52 -0.88 1.60 -6.94
CA ILE A 52 -1.21 3.02 -7.15
C ILE A 52 -1.43 3.73 -5.81
N GLY A 53 -2.20 3.10 -4.91
CA GLY A 53 -2.43 3.63 -3.56
C GLY A 53 -1.15 3.72 -2.72
N HIS A 54 -0.21 2.78 -2.88
CA HIS A 54 1.12 2.78 -2.28
C HIS A 54 1.91 4.02 -2.72
N GLU A 55 2.02 4.26 -4.03
CA GLU A 55 2.71 5.43 -4.56
C GLU A 55 2.07 6.75 -4.08
N LEU A 56 0.74 6.80 -4.05
CA LEU A 56 0.03 7.96 -3.50
C LEU A 56 0.36 8.20 -2.02
N THR A 57 0.51 7.14 -1.25
CA THR A 57 0.78 7.22 0.19
C THR A 57 2.19 7.71 0.47
N HIS A 58 3.16 7.50 -0.44
CA HIS A 58 4.52 8.06 -0.30
C HIS A 58 4.56 9.59 -0.15
N GLY A 59 3.55 10.31 -0.64
CA GLY A 59 3.40 11.74 -0.38
C GLY A 59 3.16 12.11 1.08
N TYR A 60 2.84 11.12 1.93
CA TYR A 60 2.46 11.29 3.34
C TYR A 60 3.24 10.39 4.30
N ASP A 61 4.23 9.65 3.82
CA ASP A 61 5.11 8.83 4.67
C ASP A 61 6.10 9.70 5.48
N ASP A 62 7.05 9.07 6.17
CA ASP A 62 8.03 9.75 7.01
C ASP A 62 9.02 10.61 6.23
N TRP A 63 9.13 10.40 4.92
CA TRP A 63 9.97 11.19 4.03
C TRP A 63 9.14 12.17 3.19
N GLY A 64 8.16 11.70 2.41
CA GLY A 64 7.33 12.54 1.54
C GLY A 64 6.48 13.55 2.31
N GLY A 65 6.04 13.18 3.52
CA GLY A 65 5.31 14.08 4.42
C GLY A 65 6.09 15.31 4.89
N GLN A 66 7.41 15.40 4.62
CA GLN A 66 8.21 16.58 4.90
C GLN A 66 8.10 17.68 3.83
N TYR A 67 7.48 17.38 2.68
CA TYR A 67 7.32 18.29 1.56
C TYR A 67 5.88 18.83 1.50
N ASP A 68 5.76 20.13 1.23
CA ASP A 68 4.46 20.75 0.99
C ASP A 68 3.91 20.41 -0.42
N ARG A 69 2.70 20.86 -0.72
CA ARG A 69 2.05 20.65 -2.02
C ARG A 69 2.81 21.19 -3.23
N HIS A 70 3.83 22.02 -3.02
CA HIS A 70 4.68 22.59 -4.06
C HIS A 70 6.04 21.89 -4.15
N GLY A 71 6.25 20.80 -3.37
CA GLY A 71 7.50 20.07 -3.31
C GLY A 71 8.62 20.78 -2.55
N ASN A 72 8.30 21.78 -1.74
CA ASN A 72 9.30 22.45 -0.89
C ASN A 72 9.42 21.70 0.43
N LEU A 73 10.63 21.48 0.90
CA LEU A 73 10.92 20.96 2.24
C LEU A 73 10.46 22.00 3.26
N LYS A 74 9.33 21.76 3.88
CA LYS A 74 8.66 22.70 4.78
C LYS A 74 7.77 21.98 5.76
N GLN A 75 7.86 22.36 7.05
CA GLN A 75 6.91 21.88 8.05
C GLN A 75 5.52 22.50 7.81
N TRP A 76 4.64 21.73 7.21
CA TRP A 76 3.26 22.11 6.88
C TRP A 76 2.22 21.44 7.79
N TRP A 77 2.64 20.40 8.51
CA TRP A 77 1.78 19.73 9.49
C TRP A 77 1.51 20.63 10.69
N THR A 78 0.30 20.58 11.24
CA THR A 78 0.10 21.10 12.59
C THR A 78 0.92 20.28 13.58
N GLN A 79 1.36 20.90 14.68
CA GLN A 79 2.13 20.19 15.72
C GLN A 79 1.39 18.94 16.25
N ASP A 80 0.06 19.04 16.42
CA ASP A 80 -0.74 17.92 16.90
C ASP A 80 -0.81 16.77 15.87
N SER A 81 -1.04 17.08 14.60
CA SER A 81 -1.05 16.09 13.53
C SER A 81 0.29 15.39 13.37
N TYR A 82 1.39 16.15 13.43
CA TYR A 82 2.74 15.59 13.33
C TYR A 82 3.07 14.67 14.51
N ARG A 83 2.68 15.07 15.73
CA ARG A 83 2.87 14.23 16.93
C ARG A 83 2.07 12.93 16.86
N LYS A 84 0.84 12.98 16.36
CA LYS A 84 0.00 11.80 16.13
C LYS A 84 0.62 10.87 15.07
N PHE A 85 1.14 11.44 13.99
CA PHE A 85 1.87 10.69 12.96
C PHE A 85 3.09 9.99 13.56
N GLN A 86 3.95 10.71 14.30
CA GLN A 86 5.14 10.13 14.92
C GLN A 86 4.80 8.95 15.84
N LYS A 87 3.78 9.11 16.69
CA LYS A 87 3.33 8.04 17.58
C LYS A 87 2.86 6.79 16.84
N LYS A 88 2.15 6.95 15.71
CA LYS A 88 1.75 5.84 14.86
C LYS A 88 2.94 5.22 14.12
N ALA A 89 3.84 6.04 13.61
CA ALA A 89 5.05 5.61 12.95
C ALA A 89 5.94 4.77 13.88
N GLU A 90 6.11 5.16 15.15
CA GLU A 90 6.83 4.37 16.15
C GLU A 90 6.25 2.96 16.37
N CYS A 91 4.93 2.81 16.25
CA CYS A 91 4.27 1.52 16.37
C CYS A 91 4.55 0.60 15.15
N ILE A 92 4.66 1.18 13.95
CA ILE A 92 4.86 0.42 12.70
C ILE A 92 6.31 -0.11 12.59
N VAL A 93 7.25 0.45 13.35
CA VAL A 93 8.68 0.24 13.16
C VAL A 93 9.13 -1.19 13.48
N ASN A 94 9.38 -1.98 12.43
CA ASN A 94 10.35 -3.08 12.46
C ASN A 94 11.76 -2.63 12.01
N GLY A 95 11.94 -1.35 11.70
CA GLY A 95 13.21 -0.74 11.33
C GLY A 95 12.98 0.62 10.69
N ARG A 96 13.80 1.61 11.07
CA ARG A 96 13.74 2.96 10.49
C ARG A 96 13.93 2.96 8.97
N LEU A 97 14.66 1.98 8.44
CA LEU A 97 14.95 1.87 7.01
C LEU A 97 13.70 1.55 6.18
N THR A 98 12.77 0.76 6.73
CA THR A 98 11.59 0.27 6.01
C THR A 98 10.30 1.01 6.36
N LEU A 99 10.37 2.04 7.19
CA LEU A 99 9.19 2.72 7.73
C LEU A 99 8.30 3.31 6.63
N GLY A 100 8.86 4.09 5.71
CA GLY A 100 8.11 4.73 4.63
C GLY A 100 7.40 3.71 3.75
N GLU A 101 8.09 2.64 3.36
CA GLU A 101 7.52 1.56 2.57
C GLU A 101 6.40 0.81 3.31
N ASN A 102 6.56 0.58 4.61
CA ASN A 102 5.51 -0.05 5.42
C ASN A 102 4.27 0.85 5.55
N ILE A 103 4.45 2.17 5.70
CA ILE A 103 3.36 3.14 5.69
C ILE A 103 2.66 3.11 4.33
N ALA A 104 3.42 3.12 3.24
CA ALA A 104 2.90 3.11 1.88
C ALA A 104 2.11 1.83 1.57
N ASP A 105 2.59 0.66 1.97
CA ASP A 105 1.88 -0.61 1.80
C ASP A 105 0.53 -0.63 2.53
N MET A 106 0.53 -0.20 3.80
CA MET A 106 -0.71 -0.14 4.60
C MET A 106 -1.70 0.89 4.05
N GLY A 107 -1.21 2.05 3.63
CA GLY A 107 -2.02 3.11 3.03
C GLY A 107 -2.60 2.68 1.69
N GLY A 108 -1.78 2.09 0.82
CA GLY A 108 -2.16 1.59 -0.49
C GLY A 108 -3.25 0.52 -0.43
N LEU A 109 -3.09 -0.45 0.47
CA LEU A 109 -4.11 -1.47 0.69
C LEU A 109 -5.45 -0.87 1.15
N LYS A 110 -5.42 0.07 2.11
CA LYS A 110 -6.63 0.76 2.60
C LYS A 110 -7.31 1.58 1.51
N LEU A 111 -6.55 2.40 0.79
CA LEU A 111 -7.09 3.22 -0.31
C LEU A 111 -7.75 2.35 -1.37
N SER A 112 -7.09 1.30 -1.79
CA SER A 112 -7.60 0.36 -2.79
C SER A 112 -8.87 -0.33 -2.32
N TYR A 113 -8.90 -0.84 -1.08
CA TYR A 113 -10.07 -1.49 -0.53
C TYR A 113 -11.29 -0.54 -0.47
N TYR A 114 -11.12 0.66 0.05
CA TYR A 114 -12.24 1.61 0.14
C TYR A 114 -12.67 2.15 -1.22
N ALA A 115 -11.76 2.27 -2.19
CA ALA A 115 -12.10 2.60 -3.57
C ALA A 115 -12.95 1.48 -4.20
N TYR A 116 -12.57 0.21 -3.99
CA TYR A 116 -13.38 -0.93 -4.41
C TYR A 116 -14.76 -0.93 -3.76
N GLN A 117 -14.85 -0.70 -2.45
CA GLN A 117 -16.12 -0.61 -1.74
C GLN A 117 -17.01 0.53 -2.28
N LYS A 118 -16.41 1.66 -2.66
CA LYS A 118 -17.14 2.75 -3.31
C LYS A 118 -17.69 2.29 -4.65
N TRP A 119 -16.88 1.65 -5.47
CA TRP A 119 -17.29 1.12 -6.77
C TRP A 119 -18.47 0.14 -6.62
N VAL A 120 -18.39 -0.79 -5.66
CA VAL A 120 -19.48 -1.75 -5.39
C VAL A 120 -20.78 -1.05 -4.99
N ARG A 121 -20.73 0.02 -4.19
CA ARG A 121 -21.92 0.81 -3.83
C ARG A 121 -22.57 1.47 -5.05
N GLU A 122 -21.78 1.89 -6.02
CA GLU A 122 -22.25 2.60 -7.22
C GLU A 122 -22.76 1.66 -8.33
N HIS A 123 -22.18 0.46 -8.43
CA HIS A 123 -22.42 -0.47 -9.55
C HIS A 123 -23.07 -1.81 -9.13
N GLY A 124 -23.18 -2.05 -7.83
CA GLY A 124 -23.62 -3.34 -7.30
C GLY A 124 -22.47 -4.36 -7.16
N PRO A 125 -22.72 -5.50 -6.49
CA PRO A 125 -21.72 -6.54 -6.28
C PRO A 125 -21.38 -7.25 -7.58
N GLU A 126 -20.11 -7.60 -7.75
CA GLU A 126 -19.65 -8.45 -8.85
C GLU A 126 -20.21 -9.88 -8.73
N ARG A 127 -20.39 -10.54 -9.87
CA ARG A 127 -20.78 -11.95 -9.91
C ARG A 127 -19.62 -12.84 -9.43
N PRO A 128 -19.90 -13.89 -8.62
CA PRO A 128 -18.85 -14.82 -8.19
C PRO A 128 -18.05 -15.36 -9.37
N LEU A 129 -16.75 -15.50 -9.21
CA LEU A 129 -15.89 -16.10 -10.23
C LEU A 129 -16.12 -17.61 -10.32
N PRO A 130 -16.29 -18.17 -11.51
CA PRO A 130 -16.48 -19.60 -11.69
C PRO A 130 -15.33 -20.41 -11.09
N GLY A 131 -15.66 -21.47 -10.35
CA GLY A 131 -14.67 -22.38 -9.76
C GLY A 131 -13.96 -21.85 -8.52
N LEU A 132 -14.20 -20.63 -8.08
CA LEU A 132 -13.63 -20.07 -6.85
C LEU A 132 -14.67 -19.98 -5.74
N LYS A 133 -14.24 -20.31 -4.50
CA LYS A 133 -15.10 -20.22 -3.30
C LYS A 133 -14.90 -18.89 -2.53
N TYR A 134 -14.05 -18.00 -3.03
CA TYR A 134 -13.74 -16.74 -2.37
C TYR A 134 -14.72 -15.64 -2.75
N THR A 135 -15.07 -14.81 -1.79
CA THR A 135 -15.78 -13.55 -2.07
C THR A 135 -14.88 -12.57 -2.79
N HIS A 136 -15.45 -11.55 -3.46
CA HIS A 136 -14.65 -10.52 -4.12
C HIS A 136 -13.81 -9.70 -3.15
N GLU A 137 -14.27 -9.48 -1.91
CA GLU A 137 -13.44 -8.85 -0.88
C GLU A 137 -12.23 -9.73 -0.52
N GLN A 138 -12.43 -11.05 -0.40
CA GLN A 138 -11.31 -11.99 -0.19
C GLN A 138 -10.35 -12.01 -1.37
N LEU A 139 -10.88 -11.98 -2.60
CA LEU A 139 -10.07 -11.94 -3.82
C LEU A 139 -9.21 -10.68 -3.92
N LEU A 140 -9.71 -9.53 -3.46
CA LEU A 140 -8.92 -8.30 -3.38
C LEU A 140 -7.68 -8.49 -2.50
N PHE A 141 -7.84 -9.04 -1.30
CA PHE A 141 -6.69 -9.28 -0.41
C PHE A 141 -5.75 -10.37 -0.95
N ILE A 142 -6.27 -11.38 -1.63
CA ILE A 142 -5.46 -12.41 -2.30
C ILE A 142 -4.64 -11.79 -3.42
N ALA A 143 -5.25 -10.94 -4.27
CA ALA A 143 -4.55 -10.23 -5.33
C ALA A 143 -3.47 -9.29 -4.78
N PHE A 144 -3.75 -8.57 -3.68
CA PHE A 144 -2.74 -7.80 -2.97
C PHE A 144 -1.54 -8.67 -2.59
N ALA A 145 -1.77 -9.82 -1.96
CA ALA A 145 -0.69 -10.72 -1.56
C ALA A 145 0.11 -11.27 -2.75
N GLN A 146 -0.53 -11.50 -3.89
CA GLN A 146 0.11 -12.03 -5.10
C GLN A 146 1.14 -11.06 -5.69
N ASN A 147 1.05 -9.75 -5.45
CA ASN A 147 2.06 -8.79 -5.89
C ASN A 147 3.47 -9.13 -5.34
N TRP A 148 3.55 -9.80 -4.20
CA TRP A 148 4.80 -10.19 -3.54
C TRP A 148 5.05 -11.71 -3.56
N CYS A 149 4.37 -12.45 -4.43
CA CYS A 149 4.54 -13.89 -4.53
C CYS A 149 5.87 -14.23 -5.20
N MET A 150 6.92 -14.42 -4.40
CA MET A 150 8.24 -14.79 -4.88
C MET A 150 8.97 -15.73 -3.93
N LYS A 151 10.02 -16.40 -4.46
CA LYS A 151 10.94 -17.23 -3.69
C LYS A 151 12.35 -16.68 -3.83
N ARG A 152 13.01 -16.41 -2.71
CA ARG A 152 14.38 -15.88 -2.66
C ARG A 152 15.35 -16.87 -2.02
N ARG A 153 16.64 -16.75 -2.37
CA ARG A 153 17.74 -17.41 -1.67
C ARG A 153 18.06 -16.66 -0.38
N SER A 154 18.53 -17.37 0.65
CA SER A 154 18.84 -16.79 1.96
C SER A 154 19.83 -15.63 1.89
N GLN A 155 20.85 -15.73 1.00
CA GLN A 155 21.82 -14.65 0.81
C GLN A 155 21.19 -13.36 0.28
N SER A 156 20.21 -13.50 -0.64
CA SER A 156 19.47 -12.33 -1.18
C SER A 156 18.62 -11.66 -0.10
N ILE A 157 17.98 -12.45 0.76
CA ILE A 157 17.20 -11.91 1.89
C ILE A 157 18.12 -11.17 2.88
N TYR A 158 19.29 -11.74 3.18
CA TYR A 158 20.26 -11.11 4.07
C TYR A 158 20.74 -9.75 3.54
N LEU A 159 21.08 -9.67 2.25
CA LEU A 159 21.46 -8.40 1.61
C LEU A 159 20.32 -7.38 1.65
N GLN A 160 19.10 -7.81 1.36
CA GLN A 160 17.92 -6.94 1.42
C GLN A 160 17.75 -6.34 2.81
N LEU A 161 17.84 -7.13 3.86
CA LEU A 161 17.71 -6.65 5.24
C LEU A 161 18.74 -5.59 5.61
N LEU A 162 19.92 -5.62 4.98
CA LEU A 162 21.01 -4.65 5.25
C LEU A 162 20.90 -3.36 4.44
N THR A 163 20.31 -3.40 3.24
CA THR A 163 20.49 -2.31 2.26
C THR A 163 19.20 -1.81 1.63
N ASP A 164 18.12 -2.60 1.65
CA ASP A 164 16.87 -2.27 0.96
C ASP A 164 15.91 -1.54 1.92
N LYS A 165 15.25 -0.50 1.40
CA LYS A 165 14.19 0.21 2.12
C LYS A 165 12.88 -0.59 2.19
N HIS A 166 12.73 -1.63 1.38
CA HIS A 166 11.56 -2.50 1.40
C HIS A 166 11.76 -3.65 2.39
N ALA A 167 10.75 -3.92 3.19
CA ALA A 167 10.70 -5.14 3.99
C ALA A 167 10.65 -6.38 3.09
N PRO A 168 11.12 -7.56 3.54
CA PRO A 168 10.93 -8.78 2.78
C PRO A 168 9.45 -9.04 2.48
N GLU A 169 9.17 -9.59 1.31
CA GLU A 169 7.84 -9.70 0.70
C GLU A 169 6.78 -10.31 1.63
N HIS A 170 7.15 -11.35 2.35
CA HIS A 170 6.27 -11.98 3.34
C HIS A 170 5.79 -10.96 4.39
N TYR A 171 6.66 -10.09 4.87
CA TYR A 171 6.33 -9.08 5.88
C TYR A 171 5.55 -7.90 5.30
N ARG A 172 5.77 -7.55 4.03
CA ARG A 172 4.94 -6.55 3.32
C ARG A 172 3.48 -6.97 3.31
N VAL A 173 3.22 -8.27 3.07
CA VAL A 173 1.84 -8.82 3.10
C VAL A 173 1.32 -8.89 4.53
N ILE A 174 1.96 -9.68 5.38
CA ILE A 174 1.45 -9.97 6.74
C ILE A 174 1.36 -8.70 7.58
N GLY A 175 2.37 -7.82 7.49
CA GLY A 175 2.39 -6.53 8.18
C GLY A 175 1.21 -5.67 7.80
N SER A 176 0.90 -5.55 6.52
CA SER A 176 -0.18 -4.70 6.03
C SER A 176 -1.56 -5.26 6.38
N VAL A 177 -1.82 -6.55 6.08
CA VAL A 177 -3.15 -7.13 6.29
C VAL A 177 -3.50 -7.31 7.77
N SER A 178 -2.54 -7.63 8.65
CA SER A 178 -2.79 -7.79 10.08
C SER A 178 -3.19 -6.47 10.77
N GLN A 179 -2.75 -5.33 10.21
CA GLN A 179 -3.09 -4.00 10.73
C GLN A 179 -4.44 -3.49 10.21
N PHE A 180 -5.11 -4.21 9.31
CA PHE A 180 -6.35 -3.76 8.68
C PHE A 180 -7.56 -4.56 9.18
N ASP A 181 -8.50 -3.87 9.86
CA ASP A 181 -9.67 -4.52 10.46
C ASP A 181 -10.57 -5.21 9.43
N GLU A 182 -10.68 -4.64 8.23
CA GLU A 182 -11.48 -5.21 7.16
C GLU A 182 -10.95 -6.58 6.70
N PHE A 183 -9.63 -6.78 6.69
CA PHE A 183 -9.05 -8.10 6.44
C PHE A 183 -9.55 -9.12 7.49
N ALA A 184 -9.44 -8.75 8.76
CA ALA A 184 -9.86 -9.63 9.86
C ALA A 184 -11.36 -9.94 9.78
N ARG A 185 -12.19 -8.96 9.42
CA ARG A 185 -13.63 -9.13 9.18
C ARG A 185 -13.90 -10.10 8.03
N VAL A 186 -13.26 -9.89 6.88
CA VAL A 186 -13.49 -10.65 5.65
C VAL A 186 -13.07 -12.12 5.77
N PHE A 187 -12.01 -12.38 6.54
CA PHE A 187 -11.49 -13.73 6.79
C PHE A 187 -11.93 -14.34 8.14
N ASN A 188 -12.78 -13.64 8.89
CA ASN A 188 -13.26 -14.08 10.20
C ASN A 188 -12.12 -14.39 11.19
N CYS A 189 -11.06 -13.56 11.21
CA CYS A 189 -9.93 -13.74 12.10
C CYS A 189 -10.33 -13.42 13.54
N PRO A 190 -10.12 -14.33 14.51
CA PRO A 190 -10.43 -14.05 15.90
C PRO A 190 -9.61 -12.88 16.43
N LYS A 191 -10.24 -12.00 17.24
CA LYS A 191 -9.54 -10.89 17.89
C LYS A 191 -8.44 -11.44 18.82
N GLY A 192 -7.26 -10.86 18.76
CA GLY A 192 -6.08 -11.32 19.50
C GLY A 192 -5.27 -12.39 18.76
N SER A 193 -5.73 -12.90 17.61
CA SER A 193 -4.91 -13.78 16.75
C SER A 193 -3.79 -13.00 16.07
N PRO A 194 -2.73 -13.65 15.57
CA PRO A 194 -1.63 -12.97 14.83
C PRO A 194 -2.11 -12.12 13.66
N MET A 195 -3.21 -12.53 13.00
CA MET A 195 -3.80 -11.80 11.87
C MET A 195 -4.87 -10.78 12.28
N HIS A 196 -5.15 -10.66 13.57
CA HIS A 196 -6.06 -9.67 14.15
C HIS A 196 -5.56 -9.28 15.56
N PRO A 197 -4.38 -8.65 15.67
CA PRO A 197 -3.81 -8.28 16.96
C PRO A 197 -4.74 -7.33 17.72
N ALA A 198 -4.69 -7.40 19.06
CA ALA A 198 -5.52 -6.55 19.92
C ALA A 198 -5.11 -5.08 19.83
N GLU A 199 -3.82 -4.81 19.66
CA GLU A 199 -3.26 -3.48 19.43
C GLU A 199 -2.82 -3.35 17.97
N LYS A 200 -3.17 -2.24 17.33
CA LYS A 200 -2.84 -1.92 15.94
C LYS A 200 -2.23 -0.54 15.82
N CYS A 201 -1.34 -0.40 14.86
CA CYS A 201 -0.64 0.84 14.55
C CYS A 201 -1.43 1.78 13.61
N SER A 202 -2.54 1.31 13.06
CA SER A 202 -3.31 2.00 12.01
C SER A 202 -4.43 2.86 12.57
#